data_3d839a3f67e4b95eb394c4fc689dce42
#
_entry.id   3d839a3f67e4b95eb394c4fc689dce42
#
_cell.length_a   1.000
_cell.length_b   1.000
_cell.length_c   1.000
_cell.angle_alpha   90.00
_cell.angle_beta   90.00
_cell.angle_gamma   90.00
#
_symmetry.space_group_name_H-M   'P 1'
#
loop_
_entity.id
_entity.type
_entity.pdbx_description
1 polymer ?
#
loop_
_entity_poly.entity_id
_entity_poly.type
_entity_poly.pdbx_seq_one_letter_code
_entity_poly.pdbx_strand_id
1 'polypeptide(L)'
;QWGRDCTELPASIIKRLPVRFIYDNNYFNDRWQGIPIGGYTAMVERMLGDTEVLLDTEYRDFIAEHPGIADRVIYCGPIDEYFDYRLGALEYRSLRFESERVECDNWQGNAVVNYTEREVPYTRIIEHKHFEFGTQPVSIITREYPATWERGDEPHYPINDERNGA
;
A
#
# COMPACT_ATOMS: atom_id res chain seq x y z
N GLN A 1 10.45 -8.79 2.49
CA GLN A 1 9.85 -7.46 2.28
C GLN A 1 10.93 -6.38 2.11
N TRP A 2 11.92 -6.32 2.97
CA TRP A 2 12.97 -5.29 2.97
C TRP A 2 14.19 -5.64 2.11
N GLY A 3 14.32 -6.88 1.63
CA GLY A 3 15.45 -7.35 0.83
C GLY A 3 16.78 -7.40 1.60
N ARG A 4 16.74 -7.31 2.94
CA ARG A 4 17.90 -7.32 3.84
C ARG A 4 17.65 -8.26 5.01
N ASP A 5 18.72 -8.66 5.70
CA ASP A 5 18.61 -9.41 6.95
C ASP A 5 17.99 -8.53 8.05
N CYS A 6 17.20 -9.12 8.94
CA CYS A 6 16.53 -8.38 10.00
C CYS A 6 17.51 -7.71 10.98
N THR A 7 18.72 -8.25 11.10
CA THR A 7 19.80 -7.68 11.94
C THR A 7 20.43 -6.41 11.35
N GLU A 8 20.21 -6.16 10.05
CA GLU A 8 20.71 -4.97 9.33
C GLU A 8 19.69 -3.85 9.32
N LEU A 9 18.48 -4.10 9.83
CA LEU A 9 17.39 -3.13 9.82
C LEU A 9 17.38 -2.28 11.09
N PRO A 10 17.07 -0.98 11.00
CA PRO A 10 16.91 -0.12 12.17
C PRO A 10 15.81 -0.65 13.10
N ALA A 11 16.06 -0.61 14.42
CA ALA A 11 15.08 -1.03 15.42
C ALA A 11 13.74 -0.29 15.35
N SER A 12 13.71 0.91 14.74
CA SER A 12 12.49 1.70 14.51
C SER A 12 11.47 0.95 13.65
N ILE A 13 11.91 0.10 12.72
CA ILE A 13 11.02 -0.71 11.87
C ILE A 13 10.23 -1.72 12.71
N ILE A 14 10.89 -2.34 13.70
CA ILE A 14 10.28 -3.35 14.57
C ILE A 14 9.40 -2.70 15.64
N LYS A 15 9.76 -1.52 16.12
CA LYS A 15 9.01 -0.78 17.16
C LYS A 15 7.56 -0.45 16.77
N ARG A 16 7.25 -0.41 15.49
CA ARG A 16 5.87 -0.17 15.02
C ARG A 16 4.93 -1.37 15.21
N LEU A 17 5.48 -2.56 15.45
CA LEU A 17 4.67 -3.76 15.67
C LEU A 17 4.06 -3.71 17.08
N PRO A 18 2.78 -4.04 17.25
CA PRO A 18 2.10 -4.03 18.54
C PRO A 18 2.50 -5.27 19.35
N VAL A 19 3.70 -5.25 19.94
CA VAL A 19 4.12 -6.30 20.86
C VAL A 19 3.45 -6.10 22.22
N ARG A 20 2.63 -7.05 22.64
CA ARG A 20 1.86 -7.00 23.89
C ARG A 20 2.06 -8.27 24.70
N PHE A 21 1.95 -8.16 26.03
CA PHE A 21 1.97 -9.29 26.96
C PHE A 21 0.56 -9.66 27.45
N ILE A 22 -0.45 -9.34 26.65
CA ILE A 22 -1.86 -9.66 26.89
C ILE A 22 -2.44 -10.33 25.64
N TYR A 23 -3.53 -11.09 25.81
CA TYR A 23 -4.29 -11.67 24.68
C TYR A 23 -5.17 -10.61 24.02
N ASP A 24 -4.57 -9.87 23.09
CA ASP A 24 -5.26 -8.86 22.28
C ASP A 24 -4.83 -9.04 20.82
N ASN A 25 -5.76 -9.46 19.98
CA ASN A 25 -5.53 -9.75 18.56
C ASN A 25 -5.66 -8.50 17.67
N ASN A 26 -6.02 -7.35 18.23
CA ASN A 26 -6.13 -6.13 17.45
C ASN A 26 -4.74 -5.61 17.07
N TYR A 27 -4.53 -5.35 15.79
CA TYR A 27 -3.31 -4.70 15.34
C TYR A 27 -3.30 -3.21 15.75
N PHE A 28 -4.42 -2.54 15.60
CA PHE A 28 -4.63 -1.14 16.01
C PHE A 28 -5.51 -1.05 17.27
N ASN A 29 -5.38 0.08 17.98
CA ASN A 29 -6.23 0.40 19.14
C ASN A 29 -7.34 1.40 18.78
N ASP A 30 -7.59 1.60 17.48
CA ASP A 30 -8.61 2.54 17.02
C ASP A 30 -10.00 2.08 17.39
N ARG A 31 -10.83 3.02 17.82
CA ARG A 31 -12.22 2.76 18.22
C ARG A 31 -13.05 2.21 17.05
N TRP A 32 -12.78 2.68 15.85
CA TRP A 32 -13.48 2.30 14.64
C TRP A 32 -12.50 1.69 13.64
N GLN A 33 -12.78 0.45 13.27
CA GLN A 33 -11.96 -0.30 12.33
C GLN A 33 -12.90 -1.04 11.38
N GLY A 34 -12.62 -1.02 10.09
CA GLY A 34 -13.45 -1.70 9.11
C GLY A 34 -13.05 -1.37 7.67
N ILE A 35 -13.76 -1.99 6.76
CA ILE A 35 -13.70 -1.73 5.33
C ILE A 35 -15.02 -1.08 4.92
N PRO A 36 -15.01 -0.01 4.12
CA PRO A 36 -16.25 0.64 3.68
C PRO A 36 -17.15 -0.31 2.91
N ILE A 37 -18.44 -0.40 3.29
CA ILE A 37 -19.44 -1.11 2.50
C ILE A 37 -19.60 -0.39 1.16
N GLY A 38 -19.45 -1.13 0.06
CA GLY A 38 -19.44 -0.58 -1.31
C GLY A 38 -18.08 -0.10 -1.81
N GLY A 39 -17.02 -0.33 -1.00
CA GLY A 39 -15.63 -0.08 -1.37
C GLY A 39 -15.15 1.36 -1.13
N TYR A 40 -13.85 1.55 -1.33
CA TYR A 40 -13.20 2.83 -1.06
C TYR A 40 -13.56 3.91 -2.08
N THR A 41 -13.80 3.56 -3.33
CA THR A 41 -14.21 4.53 -4.36
C THR A 41 -15.48 5.26 -3.96
N ALA A 42 -16.53 4.54 -3.58
CA ALA A 42 -17.78 5.13 -3.12
C ALA A 42 -17.65 5.97 -1.84
N MET A 43 -16.68 5.63 -0.98
CA MET A 43 -16.35 6.44 0.19
C MET A 43 -15.69 7.75 -0.23
N VAL A 44 -14.68 7.69 -1.10
CA VAL A 44 -13.95 8.88 -1.57
C VAL A 44 -14.87 9.81 -2.35
N GLU A 45 -15.72 9.30 -3.24
CA GLU A 45 -16.73 10.08 -3.97
C GLU A 45 -17.63 10.87 -3.01
N ARG A 46 -18.10 10.23 -1.93
CA ARG A 46 -18.90 10.92 -0.90
C ARG A 46 -18.12 11.98 -0.12
N MET A 47 -16.81 11.75 0.10
CA MET A 47 -15.95 12.74 0.77
C MET A 47 -15.67 13.95 -0.12
N LEU A 48 -15.55 13.75 -1.43
CA LEU A 48 -15.33 14.82 -2.41
C LEU A 48 -16.60 15.68 -2.58
N GLY A 49 -17.79 15.08 -2.49
CA GLY A 49 -19.05 15.79 -2.66
C GLY A 49 -19.11 16.53 -3.99
N ASP A 50 -19.32 17.84 -3.95
CA ASP A 50 -19.39 18.72 -5.13
C ASP A 50 -18.01 19.27 -5.56
N THR A 51 -16.91 18.76 -5.01
CA THR A 51 -15.56 19.17 -5.40
C THR A 51 -15.28 18.75 -6.83
N GLU A 52 -14.84 19.68 -7.67
CA GLU A 52 -14.44 19.38 -9.05
C GLU A 52 -13.22 18.42 -9.04
N VAL A 53 -13.31 17.36 -9.83
CA VAL A 53 -12.26 16.35 -9.97
C VAL A 53 -11.91 16.22 -11.45
N LEU A 54 -10.65 16.46 -11.78
CA LEU A 54 -10.10 16.25 -13.12
C LEU A 54 -9.25 14.98 -13.09
N LEU A 55 -9.69 13.96 -13.84
CA LEU A 55 -8.95 12.71 -14.00
C LEU A 55 -7.98 12.83 -15.19
N ASP A 56 -6.99 11.93 -15.25
CA ASP A 56 -5.99 11.85 -16.33
C ASP A 56 -5.31 13.20 -16.60
N THR A 57 -5.05 13.96 -15.53
CA THR A 57 -4.53 15.32 -15.60
C THR A 57 -3.18 15.41 -14.91
N GLU A 58 -2.14 15.66 -15.69
CA GLU A 58 -0.81 15.86 -15.17
C GLU A 58 -0.67 17.23 -14.50
N TYR A 59 -0.15 17.21 -13.26
CA TYR A 59 -0.04 18.42 -12.44
C TYR A 59 0.74 19.56 -13.12
N ARG A 60 1.88 19.23 -13.72
CA ARG A 60 2.78 20.24 -14.31
C ARG A 60 2.14 20.93 -15.52
N ASP A 61 1.52 20.13 -16.37
CA ASP A 61 0.85 20.62 -17.57
C ASP A 61 -0.34 21.50 -17.16
N PHE A 62 -1.14 21.01 -16.23
CA PHE A 62 -2.30 21.75 -15.74
C PHE A 62 -1.93 23.10 -15.11
N ILE A 63 -0.92 23.16 -14.24
CA ILE A 63 -0.50 24.42 -13.60
C ILE A 63 0.15 25.36 -14.59
N ALA A 64 0.84 24.86 -15.61
CA ALA A 64 1.42 25.69 -16.67
C ALA A 64 0.34 26.35 -17.52
N GLU A 65 -0.76 25.65 -17.80
CA GLU A 65 -1.90 26.18 -18.55
C GLU A 65 -2.81 27.10 -17.70
N HIS A 66 -2.84 26.91 -16.38
CA HIS A 66 -3.71 27.61 -15.45
C HIS A 66 -2.94 28.30 -14.30
N PRO A 67 -2.04 29.24 -14.60
CA PRO A 67 -1.26 29.91 -13.57
C PRO A 67 -2.15 30.68 -12.60
N GLY A 68 -1.99 30.46 -11.31
CA GLY A 68 -2.73 31.15 -10.26
C GLY A 68 -4.17 30.66 -10.05
N ILE A 69 -4.50 29.46 -10.51
CA ILE A 69 -5.83 28.85 -10.33
C ILE A 69 -6.22 28.65 -8.87
N ALA A 70 -5.24 28.54 -7.97
CA ALA A 70 -5.50 28.33 -6.57
C ALA A 70 -4.51 29.13 -5.69
N ASP A 71 -4.97 29.58 -4.51
CA ASP A 71 -4.13 30.24 -3.50
C ASP A 71 -3.16 29.29 -2.83
N ARG A 72 -3.50 28.00 -2.79
CA ARG A 72 -2.67 26.94 -2.22
C ARG A 72 -2.78 25.68 -3.06
N VAL A 73 -1.65 25.01 -3.21
CA VAL A 73 -1.56 23.71 -3.89
C VAL A 73 -1.02 22.69 -2.91
N ILE A 74 -1.66 21.53 -2.83
CA ILE A 74 -1.17 20.36 -2.09
C ILE A 74 -0.80 19.31 -3.12
N TYR A 75 0.51 19.09 -3.27
CA TYR A 75 1.03 18.08 -4.18
C TYR A 75 1.22 16.76 -3.44
N CYS A 76 0.55 15.70 -3.89
CA CYS A 76 0.62 14.36 -3.29
C CYS A 76 1.42 13.36 -4.14
N GLY A 77 2.05 13.80 -5.21
CA GLY A 77 2.97 12.99 -6.03
C GLY A 77 4.36 12.84 -5.39
N PRO A 78 5.28 12.14 -6.07
CA PRO A 78 6.65 11.94 -5.60
C PRO A 78 7.38 13.28 -5.41
N ILE A 79 7.96 13.48 -4.22
CA ILE A 79 8.63 14.75 -3.89
C ILE A 79 9.87 15.00 -4.74
N ASP A 80 10.61 13.97 -5.05
CA ASP A 80 11.79 14.04 -5.92
C ASP A 80 11.43 14.43 -7.36
N GLU A 81 10.31 13.94 -7.88
CA GLU A 81 9.75 14.33 -9.16
C GLU A 81 9.32 15.80 -9.15
N TYR A 82 8.67 16.28 -8.09
CA TYR A 82 8.30 17.68 -7.94
C TYR A 82 9.50 18.61 -8.09
N PHE A 83 10.66 18.20 -7.59
CA PHE A 83 11.91 18.94 -7.67
C PHE A 83 12.81 18.55 -8.86
N ASP A 84 12.27 17.89 -9.91
CA ASP A 84 13.02 17.49 -11.11
C ASP A 84 14.22 16.59 -10.81
N TYR A 85 14.14 15.79 -9.75
CA TYR A 85 15.21 14.88 -9.30
C TYR A 85 16.57 15.58 -9.07
N ARG A 86 16.57 16.90 -8.82
CA ARG A 86 17.81 17.70 -8.67
C ARG A 86 18.72 17.27 -7.52
N LEU A 87 18.17 16.57 -6.53
CA LEU A 87 18.92 15.97 -5.41
C LEU A 87 19.13 14.46 -5.58
N GLY A 88 18.76 13.91 -6.73
CA GLY A 88 18.73 12.49 -7.01
C GLY A 88 17.32 11.89 -6.85
N ALA A 89 17.13 10.68 -7.38
CA ALA A 89 15.90 9.95 -7.22
C ALA A 89 15.86 9.22 -5.88
N LEU A 90 14.71 9.20 -5.23
CA LEU A 90 14.45 8.37 -4.07
C LEU A 90 14.31 6.91 -4.48
N GLU A 91 14.60 6.01 -3.58
CA GLU A 91 14.52 4.57 -3.81
C GLU A 91 13.24 4.00 -3.20
N TYR A 92 12.63 3.07 -3.91
CA TYR A 92 11.40 2.40 -3.50
C TYR A 92 11.56 0.88 -3.52
N ARG A 93 10.62 0.20 -2.90
CA ARG A 93 10.36 -1.23 -3.10
C ARG A 93 9.05 -1.38 -3.84
N SER A 94 9.00 -2.36 -4.72
CA SER A 94 7.78 -2.70 -5.46
C SER A 94 7.23 -4.05 -5.00
N LEU A 95 6.05 -4.36 -5.48
CA LEU A 95 5.36 -5.62 -5.24
C LEU A 95 4.90 -6.21 -6.57
N ARG A 96 4.92 -7.53 -6.64
CA ARG A 96 4.32 -8.28 -7.73
C ARG A 96 3.22 -9.18 -7.16
N PHE A 97 2.08 -9.17 -7.82
CA PHE A 97 0.91 -9.92 -7.40
C PHE A 97 0.60 -11.04 -8.38
N GLU A 98 0.30 -12.23 -7.86
CA GLU A 98 -0.17 -13.37 -8.64
C GLU A 98 -1.51 -13.83 -8.08
N SER A 99 -2.56 -13.65 -8.89
CA SER A 99 -3.92 -14.04 -8.52
C SER A 99 -4.29 -15.36 -9.16
N GLU A 100 -4.95 -16.22 -8.38
CA GLU A 100 -5.39 -17.56 -8.79
C GLU A 100 -6.82 -17.79 -8.29
N ARG A 101 -7.64 -18.39 -9.16
CA ARG A 101 -8.95 -18.91 -8.77
C ARG A 101 -8.79 -20.35 -8.28
N VAL A 102 -9.23 -20.61 -7.08
CA VAL A 102 -9.19 -21.93 -6.44
C VAL A 102 -10.60 -22.50 -6.21
N GLU A 103 -10.76 -23.79 -6.49
CA GLU A 103 -12.03 -24.51 -6.38
C GLU A 103 -12.25 -24.98 -4.92
N CYS A 104 -12.28 -24.02 -4.00
CA CYS A 104 -12.64 -24.27 -2.61
C CYS A 104 -13.37 -23.07 -2.02
N ASP A 105 -14.22 -23.32 -1.05
CA ASP A 105 -15.02 -22.30 -0.37
C ASP A 105 -14.24 -21.52 0.69
N ASN A 106 -13.13 -22.09 1.18
CA ASN A 106 -12.31 -21.49 2.22
C ASN A 106 -10.87 -22.02 2.11
N TRP A 107 -9.97 -21.21 1.59
CA TRP A 107 -8.57 -21.58 1.38
C TRP A 107 -7.75 -21.51 2.67
N GLN A 108 -7.81 -20.39 3.37
CA GLN A 108 -6.97 -20.11 4.55
C GLN A 108 -7.73 -19.68 5.80
N GLY A 109 -9.05 -19.50 5.72
CA GLY A 109 -9.88 -19.14 6.86
C GLY A 109 -9.79 -17.69 7.31
N ASN A 110 -9.03 -16.86 6.62
CA ASN A 110 -8.83 -15.45 6.95
C ASN A 110 -8.54 -14.64 5.68
N ALA A 111 -8.84 -13.33 5.71
CA ALA A 111 -8.60 -12.45 4.59
C ALA A 111 -7.11 -12.33 4.23
N VAL A 112 -6.22 -12.26 5.21
CA VAL A 112 -4.79 -12.09 4.99
C VAL A 112 -3.99 -12.96 5.94
N VAL A 113 -3.07 -13.75 5.40
CA VAL A 113 -2.05 -14.49 6.16
C VAL A 113 -0.68 -14.03 5.72
N ASN A 114 0.15 -13.58 6.67
CA ASN A 114 1.53 -13.19 6.42
C ASN A 114 2.48 -14.37 6.66
N TYR A 115 3.48 -14.49 5.80
CA TYR A 115 4.52 -15.49 5.86
C TYR A 115 5.85 -14.82 6.24
N THR A 116 6.50 -15.35 7.26
CA THR A 116 7.76 -14.82 7.82
C THR A 116 8.96 -15.69 7.51
N GLU A 117 8.73 -16.91 7.04
CA GLU A 117 9.74 -17.88 6.70
C GLU A 117 10.57 -17.43 5.49
N ARG A 118 11.89 -17.61 5.59
CA ARG A 118 12.81 -17.21 4.52
C ARG A 118 12.64 -18.03 3.24
N GLU A 119 12.21 -19.28 3.37
CA GLU A 119 12.02 -20.23 2.28
C GLU A 119 10.74 -19.96 1.48
N VAL A 120 9.81 -19.20 2.03
CA VAL A 120 8.57 -18.81 1.35
C VAL A 120 8.84 -17.55 0.51
N PRO A 121 8.65 -17.61 -0.82
CA PRO A 121 9.04 -16.51 -1.70
C PRO A 121 8.07 -15.32 -1.68
N TYR A 122 6.89 -15.46 -1.12
CA TYR A 122 5.88 -14.40 -0.99
C TYR A 122 5.73 -13.97 0.47
N THR A 123 5.33 -12.72 0.68
CA THR A 123 5.17 -12.13 2.01
C THR A 123 3.80 -12.36 2.60
N ARG A 124 2.78 -12.56 1.72
CA ARG A 124 1.41 -12.85 2.17
C ARG A 124 0.58 -13.54 1.10
N ILE A 125 -0.51 -14.17 1.57
CA ILE A 125 -1.62 -14.58 0.73
C ILE A 125 -2.86 -13.81 1.17
N ILE A 126 -3.59 -13.26 0.19
CA ILE A 126 -4.85 -12.56 0.37
C ILE A 126 -5.95 -13.47 -0.19
N GLU A 127 -6.94 -13.82 0.63
CA GLU A 127 -8.17 -14.47 0.19
C GLU A 127 -9.30 -13.44 0.19
N HIS A 128 -9.62 -12.91 -0.99
CA HIS A 128 -10.41 -11.70 -1.15
C HIS A 128 -11.82 -11.79 -0.60
N LYS A 129 -12.49 -12.95 -0.69
CA LYS A 129 -13.89 -13.10 -0.26
C LYS A 129 -14.12 -12.76 1.21
N HIS A 130 -13.11 -12.96 2.07
CA HIS A 130 -13.26 -12.72 3.51
C HIS A 130 -13.40 -11.23 3.86
N PHE A 131 -12.97 -10.30 2.99
CA PHE A 131 -13.18 -8.88 3.22
C PHE A 131 -14.66 -8.47 3.19
N GLU A 132 -15.48 -9.22 2.45
CA GLU A 132 -16.92 -8.96 2.29
C GLU A 132 -17.79 -10.11 2.85
N PHE A 133 -17.20 -11.00 3.64
CA PHE A 133 -17.89 -12.19 4.20
C PHE A 133 -18.54 -13.06 3.12
N GLY A 134 -17.90 -13.19 1.96
CA GLY A 134 -18.38 -13.96 0.83
C GLY A 134 -18.49 -15.45 1.13
N THR A 135 -19.57 -16.08 0.62
CA THR A 135 -19.90 -17.49 0.84
C THR A 135 -19.89 -18.33 -0.44
N GLN A 136 -19.38 -17.79 -1.54
CA GLN A 136 -19.29 -18.49 -2.82
C GLN A 136 -18.41 -19.76 -2.69
N PRO A 137 -18.70 -20.83 -3.49
CA PRO A 137 -17.98 -22.11 -3.39
C PRO A 137 -16.54 -22.09 -3.96
N VAL A 138 -16.11 -20.95 -4.50
CA VAL A 138 -14.78 -20.74 -5.04
C VAL A 138 -14.13 -19.56 -4.35
N SER A 139 -12.80 -19.53 -4.30
CA SER A 139 -12.02 -18.38 -3.80
C SER A 139 -11.11 -17.80 -4.87
N ILE A 140 -10.81 -16.51 -4.76
CA ILE A 140 -9.68 -15.88 -5.41
C ILE A 140 -8.63 -15.62 -4.34
N ILE A 141 -7.45 -16.16 -4.56
CA ILE A 141 -6.28 -15.89 -3.71
C ILE A 141 -5.27 -15.07 -4.49
N THR A 142 -4.58 -14.18 -3.80
CA THR A 142 -3.48 -13.39 -4.38
C THR A 142 -2.23 -13.55 -3.52
N ARG A 143 -1.14 -13.99 -4.14
CA ARG A 143 0.19 -14.03 -3.51
C ARG A 143 0.90 -12.72 -3.79
N GLU A 144 1.43 -12.09 -2.75
CA GLU A 144 2.21 -10.86 -2.82
C GLU A 144 3.71 -11.19 -2.72
N TYR A 145 4.45 -10.89 -3.77
CA TYR A 145 5.90 -11.08 -3.83
C TYR A 145 6.62 -9.74 -3.69
N PRO A 146 7.68 -9.65 -2.87
CA PRO A 146 8.54 -8.48 -2.87
C PRO A 146 9.29 -8.39 -4.21
N ALA A 147 9.36 -7.21 -4.78
CA ALA A 147 10.07 -6.94 -6.03
C ALA A 147 11.04 -5.77 -5.85
N THR A 148 12.12 -5.80 -6.62
CA THR A 148 13.00 -4.64 -6.78
C THR A 148 12.26 -3.62 -7.63
N TRP A 149 12.29 -2.37 -7.19
CA TRP A 149 11.72 -1.26 -7.94
C TRP A 149 12.74 -0.73 -8.95
N GLU A 150 12.29 -0.47 -10.14
CA GLU A 150 13.02 0.27 -11.16
C GLU A 150 12.22 1.51 -11.58
N ARG A 151 12.88 2.52 -12.11
CA ARG A 151 12.20 3.74 -12.53
C ARG A 151 11.18 3.44 -13.65
N GLY A 152 9.92 3.77 -13.38
CA GLY A 152 8.79 3.45 -14.25
C GLY A 152 7.89 2.36 -13.68
N ASP A 153 8.34 1.61 -12.67
CA ASP A 153 7.50 0.72 -11.90
C ASP A 153 6.66 1.48 -10.88
N GLU A 154 5.57 0.88 -10.45
CA GLU A 154 4.75 1.42 -9.37
C GLU A 154 5.51 1.38 -8.03
N PRO A 155 5.73 2.53 -7.36
CA PRO A 155 6.40 2.60 -6.08
C PRO A 155 5.42 2.24 -4.95
N HIS A 156 5.64 1.11 -4.26
CA HIS A 156 4.77 0.68 -3.18
C HIS A 156 5.26 1.12 -1.79
N TYR A 157 6.57 1.10 -1.57
CA TYR A 157 7.15 1.45 -0.27
C TYR A 157 8.41 2.30 -0.44
N PRO A 158 8.49 3.49 0.18
CA PRO A 158 9.74 4.23 0.24
C PRO A 158 10.78 3.49 1.08
N ILE A 159 12.04 3.54 0.68
CA ILE A 159 13.15 3.02 1.48
C ILE A 159 13.56 4.11 2.46
N ASN A 160 13.19 3.93 3.73
CA ASN A 160 13.52 4.87 4.81
C ASN A 160 14.89 4.52 5.44
N ASP A 161 15.96 4.85 4.74
CA ASP A 161 17.32 4.79 5.24
C ASP A 161 17.97 6.18 5.31
N GLU A 162 19.23 6.26 5.75
CA GLU A 162 19.93 7.54 5.89
C GLU A 162 20.06 8.29 4.56
N ARG A 163 20.19 7.57 3.44
CA ARG A 163 20.34 8.17 2.10
C ARG A 163 19.03 8.81 1.63
N ASN A 164 17.92 8.13 1.82
CA ASN A 164 16.61 8.58 1.34
C ASN A 164 15.88 9.49 2.36
N GLY A 165 16.39 9.60 3.58
CA GLY A 165 15.84 10.45 4.64
C GLY A 165 16.60 11.77 4.86
N ALA A 166 17.67 12.02 4.12
CA ALA A 166 18.45 13.25 4.16
C ALA A 166 17.84 14.27 3.19
#